data_87e64fecb34c6ceae9dc270af015b15c
#
_entry.id   87e64fecb34c6ceae9dc270af015b15c
#
_cell.length_a   1.000
_cell.length_b   1.000
_cell.length_c   1.000
_cell.angle_alpha   90.00
_cell.angle_beta   90.00
_cell.angle_gamma   90.00
#
_symmetry.space_group_name_H-M   'P 1'
#
loop_
_entity.id
_entity.type
_entity.pdbx_description
1 polymer ?
#
loop_
_entity_poly.entity_id
_entity_poly.type
_entity_poly.pdbx_seq_one_letter_code
_entity_poly.pdbx_strand_id
1 'polypeptide(L)'
;TISDLTTDCGISRMAFYYHFKDIYDLVEWSCIEDASRALQGKKTYDTWQEGLQQIFEAVLENKPFILNVYRSVKREQVENYLYSLTYQLIEGVVEEQSENLRVTEEQKKFIADFYKYSFVGVMLDWIKRGMKEAPEEIANMVCVTMHGNVGNSLRNMEKEGQ
;
A
#
# COMPACT_ATOMS: atom_id res chain seq x y z
N THR A 1 -12.20 14.21 19.20
CA THR A 1 -10.88 14.79 19.61
C THR A 1 -10.03 13.76 20.33
N ILE A 2 -8.71 14.04 20.52
CA ILE A 2 -7.81 13.17 21.32
C ILE A 2 -8.34 13.07 22.78
N SER A 3 -8.96 14.14 23.30
CA SER A 3 -9.53 14.14 24.64
C SER A 3 -10.67 13.14 24.78
N ASP A 4 -11.57 13.08 23.79
CA ASP A 4 -12.70 12.15 23.78
C ASP A 4 -12.18 10.71 23.71
N LEU A 5 -11.26 10.45 22.77
CA LEU A 5 -10.64 9.13 22.59
C LEU A 5 -9.96 8.62 23.86
N THR A 6 -9.16 9.48 24.51
CA THR A 6 -8.44 9.07 25.72
C THR A 6 -9.37 8.85 26.91
N THR A 7 -10.48 9.59 26.97
CA THR A 7 -11.54 9.39 27.98
C THR A 7 -12.25 8.06 27.74
N ASP A 8 -12.65 7.78 26.53
CA ASP A 8 -13.36 6.53 26.16
C ASP A 8 -12.49 5.29 26.37
N CYS A 9 -11.18 5.38 26.06
CA CYS A 9 -10.23 4.30 26.28
C CYS A 9 -9.70 4.19 27.72
N GLY A 10 -10.03 5.13 28.61
CA GLY A 10 -9.54 5.15 30.00
C GLY A 10 -8.03 5.35 30.13
N ILE A 11 -7.39 6.02 29.16
CA ILE A 11 -5.95 6.32 29.18
C ILE A 11 -5.69 7.81 29.38
N SER A 12 -4.48 8.17 29.82
CA SER A 12 -4.08 9.56 29.90
C SER A 12 -3.70 10.15 28.53
N ARG A 13 -3.86 11.47 28.35
CA ARG A 13 -3.36 12.16 27.15
C ARG A 13 -1.85 11.99 26.98
N MET A 14 -1.11 11.88 28.09
CA MET A 14 0.34 11.66 28.04
C MET A 14 0.68 10.27 27.48
N ALA A 15 -0.10 9.23 27.81
CA ALA A 15 0.02 7.90 27.22
C ALA A 15 -0.26 7.93 25.71
N PHE A 16 -1.25 8.70 25.26
CA PHE A 16 -1.49 8.89 23.83
C PHE A 16 -0.26 9.50 23.13
N TYR A 17 0.24 10.64 23.63
CA TYR A 17 1.38 11.35 23.02
C TYR A 17 2.73 10.63 23.14
N TYR A 18 2.81 9.60 23.99
CA TYR A 18 3.96 8.71 24.03
C TYR A 18 4.07 7.85 22.75
N HIS A 19 2.93 7.47 22.18
CA HIS A 19 2.86 6.59 21.01
C HIS A 19 2.58 7.33 19.70
N PHE A 20 1.78 8.38 19.71
CA PHE A 20 1.28 9.08 18.53
C PHE A 20 1.44 10.59 18.65
N LYS A 21 1.90 11.24 17.57
CA LYS A 21 2.06 12.71 17.54
C LYS A 21 0.72 13.44 17.52
N ASP A 22 -0.23 12.91 16.79
CA ASP A 22 -1.59 13.44 16.66
C ASP A 22 -2.59 12.34 16.30
N ILE A 23 -3.86 12.72 16.11
CA ILE A 23 -4.93 11.78 15.77
C ILE A 23 -4.73 11.13 14.39
N TYR A 24 -4.07 11.82 13.47
CA TYR A 24 -3.82 11.30 12.13
C TYR A 24 -2.74 10.23 12.13
N ASP A 25 -1.72 10.39 12.98
CA ASP A 25 -0.67 9.39 13.19
C ASP A 25 -1.26 8.06 13.74
N LEU A 26 -2.21 8.16 14.69
CA LEU A 26 -2.97 6.99 15.16
C LEU A 26 -3.78 6.35 14.04
N VAL A 27 -4.49 7.16 13.24
CA VAL A 27 -5.32 6.62 12.15
C VAL A 27 -4.46 5.98 11.07
N GLU A 28 -3.33 6.60 10.70
CA GLU A 28 -2.36 6.03 9.77
C GLU A 28 -1.87 4.66 10.28
N TRP A 29 -1.45 4.60 11.53
CA TRP A 29 -1.01 3.35 12.16
C TRP A 29 -2.12 2.28 12.14
N SER A 30 -3.34 2.62 12.52
CA SER A 30 -4.48 1.70 12.53
C SER A 30 -4.78 1.17 11.12
N CYS A 31 -4.78 2.05 10.12
CA CYS A 31 -5.02 1.67 8.73
C CYS A 31 -3.91 0.73 8.20
N ILE A 32 -2.64 1.00 8.53
CA ILE A 32 -1.52 0.14 8.14
C ILE A 32 -1.64 -1.24 8.78
N GLU A 33 -1.96 -1.31 10.06
CA GLU A 33 -2.15 -2.57 10.78
C GLU A 33 -3.31 -3.41 10.20
N ASP A 34 -4.45 -2.78 9.95
CA ASP A 34 -5.62 -3.44 9.41
C ASP A 34 -5.36 -3.97 7.98
N ALA A 35 -4.76 -3.16 7.13
CA ALA A 35 -4.41 -3.58 5.78
C ALA A 35 -3.28 -4.62 5.75
N SER A 36 -2.29 -4.52 6.63
CA SER A 36 -1.23 -5.53 6.76
C SER A 36 -1.81 -6.89 7.16
N ARG A 37 -2.82 -6.92 8.05
CA ARG A 37 -3.56 -8.15 8.38
C ARG A 37 -4.36 -8.68 7.19
N ALA A 38 -5.04 -7.81 6.46
CA ALA A 38 -5.80 -8.18 5.28
C ALA A 38 -4.91 -8.76 4.16
N LEU A 39 -3.65 -8.29 4.06
CA LEU A 39 -2.67 -8.78 3.09
C LEU A 39 -1.96 -10.08 3.51
N GLN A 40 -2.21 -10.61 4.71
CA GLN A 40 -1.62 -11.89 5.11
C GLN A 40 -2.04 -13.02 4.16
N GLY A 41 -1.04 -13.77 3.66
CA GLY A 41 -1.25 -14.84 2.69
C GLY A 41 -1.55 -14.38 1.25
N LYS A 42 -1.47 -13.09 0.94
CA LYS A 42 -1.79 -12.52 -0.38
C LYS A 42 -0.61 -11.80 -1.05
N LYS A 43 0.60 -12.10 -0.61
CA LYS A 43 1.85 -11.48 -1.11
C LYS A 43 2.64 -12.42 -2.03
N THR A 44 1.95 -13.38 -2.65
CA THR A 44 2.54 -14.33 -3.61
C THR A 44 2.14 -13.96 -5.04
N TYR A 45 2.84 -14.54 -5.99
CA TYR A 45 2.52 -14.36 -7.42
C TYR A 45 1.07 -14.72 -7.77
N ASP A 46 0.53 -15.75 -7.13
CA ASP A 46 -0.85 -16.21 -7.39
C ASP A 46 -1.91 -15.39 -6.66
N THR A 47 -1.56 -14.69 -5.58
CA THR A 47 -2.54 -14.02 -4.69
C THR A 47 -2.43 -12.51 -4.63
N TRP A 48 -1.38 -11.89 -5.18
CA TRP A 48 -1.15 -10.45 -5.08
C TRP A 48 -2.29 -9.60 -5.68
N GLN A 49 -2.99 -10.14 -6.68
CA GLN A 49 -4.13 -9.46 -7.32
C GLN A 49 -5.28 -9.25 -6.33
N GLU A 50 -5.57 -10.27 -5.52
CA GLU A 50 -6.56 -10.15 -4.44
C GLU A 50 -6.09 -9.16 -3.37
N GLY A 51 -4.79 -9.17 -3.04
CA GLY A 51 -4.20 -8.21 -2.10
C GLY A 51 -4.32 -6.77 -2.61
N LEU A 52 -4.06 -6.53 -3.90
CA LEU A 52 -4.22 -5.21 -4.51
C LEU A 52 -5.68 -4.75 -4.48
N GLN A 53 -6.62 -5.62 -4.84
CA GLN A 53 -8.06 -5.32 -4.77
C GLN A 53 -8.46 -4.92 -3.34
N GLN A 54 -8.00 -5.66 -2.32
CA GLN A 54 -8.28 -5.34 -0.92
C GLN A 54 -7.73 -3.98 -0.49
N ILE A 55 -6.58 -3.54 -1.02
CA ILE A 55 -6.07 -2.18 -0.76
C ILE A 55 -7.05 -1.14 -1.33
N PHE A 56 -7.53 -1.32 -2.56
CA PHE A 56 -8.52 -0.42 -3.16
C PHE A 56 -9.85 -0.40 -2.37
N GLU A 57 -10.33 -1.57 -1.93
CA GLU A 57 -11.55 -1.71 -1.12
C GLU A 57 -11.40 -0.96 0.22
N ALA A 58 -10.30 -1.17 0.93
CA ALA A 58 -10.02 -0.49 2.20
C ALA A 58 -9.95 1.04 2.05
N VAL A 59 -9.38 1.54 0.94
CA VAL A 59 -9.38 2.97 0.61
C VAL A 59 -10.79 3.48 0.37
N LEU A 60 -11.64 2.73 -0.34
CA LEU A 60 -13.04 3.12 -0.61
C LEU A 60 -13.89 3.10 0.66
N GLU A 61 -13.74 2.11 1.52
CA GLU A 61 -14.44 2.02 2.81
C GLU A 61 -14.16 3.24 3.69
N ASN A 62 -12.94 3.76 3.62
CA ASN A 62 -12.52 4.96 4.35
C ASN A 62 -12.62 6.26 3.53
N LYS A 63 -13.40 6.26 2.44
CA LYS A 63 -13.52 7.37 1.47
C LYS A 63 -13.68 8.75 2.09
N PRO A 64 -14.60 9.02 3.06
CA PRO A 64 -14.76 10.36 3.63
C PRO A 64 -13.48 10.85 4.31
N PHE A 65 -12.80 9.98 5.05
CA PHE A 65 -11.55 10.28 5.72
C PHE A 65 -10.44 10.54 4.72
N ILE A 66 -10.24 9.62 3.76
CA ILE A 66 -9.20 9.70 2.71
C ILE A 66 -9.35 11.00 1.91
N LEU A 67 -10.56 11.34 1.45
CA LEU A 67 -10.79 12.58 0.69
C LEU A 67 -10.52 13.83 1.53
N ASN A 68 -10.87 13.81 2.82
CA ASN A 68 -10.61 14.93 3.72
C ASN A 68 -9.10 15.14 3.92
N VAL A 69 -8.35 14.09 4.23
CA VAL A 69 -6.89 14.17 4.43
C VAL A 69 -6.18 14.49 3.12
N TYR A 70 -6.58 13.87 1.99
CA TYR A 70 -6.00 14.13 0.67
C TYR A 70 -6.13 15.59 0.20
N ARG A 71 -7.21 16.26 0.58
CA ARG A 71 -7.45 17.69 0.28
C ARG A 71 -6.80 18.64 1.28
N SER A 72 -6.23 18.14 2.36
CA SER A 72 -5.56 18.91 3.40
C SER A 72 -4.04 19.03 3.15
N VAL A 73 -3.37 19.78 4.00
CA VAL A 73 -1.89 19.84 4.05
C VAL A 73 -1.23 18.52 4.45
N LYS A 74 -2.02 17.53 4.84
CA LYS A 74 -1.56 16.20 5.28
C LYS A 74 -1.70 15.11 4.20
N ARG A 75 -1.80 15.50 2.94
CA ARG A 75 -1.87 14.58 1.79
C ARG A 75 -0.73 13.56 1.79
N GLU A 76 0.47 13.95 2.17
CA GLU A 76 1.64 13.10 2.26
C GLU A 76 1.41 11.86 3.16
N GLN A 77 0.57 11.96 4.19
CA GLN A 77 0.23 10.83 5.05
C GLN A 77 -0.55 9.75 4.30
N VAL A 78 -1.51 10.14 3.44
CA VAL A 78 -2.22 9.18 2.58
C VAL A 78 -1.26 8.53 1.59
N GLU A 79 -0.38 9.31 0.99
CA GLU A 79 0.62 8.79 0.05
C GLU A 79 1.56 7.79 0.72
N ASN A 80 2.11 8.11 1.89
CA ASN A 80 3.00 7.23 2.64
C ASN A 80 2.30 5.93 3.07
N TYR A 81 1.05 6.02 3.49
CA TYR A 81 0.22 4.86 3.80
C TYR A 81 0.09 3.92 2.59
N LEU A 82 -0.30 4.46 1.43
CA LEU A 82 -0.45 3.68 0.21
C LEU A 82 0.88 3.09 -0.27
N TYR A 83 1.98 3.85 -0.18
CA TYR A 83 3.32 3.37 -0.52
C TYR A 83 3.75 2.20 0.38
N SER A 84 3.51 2.30 1.68
CA SER A 84 3.85 1.24 2.63
C SER A 84 3.11 -0.06 2.34
N LEU A 85 1.80 0.00 2.13
CA LEU A 85 0.98 -1.19 1.83
C LEU A 85 1.35 -1.83 0.50
N THR A 86 1.45 -1.00 -0.54
CA THR A 86 1.75 -1.49 -1.89
C THR A 86 3.15 -2.08 -1.96
N TYR A 87 4.13 -1.48 -1.27
CA TYR A 87 5.48 -2.02 -1.20
C TYR A 87 5.49 -3.42 -0.59
N GLN A 88 4.84 -3.62 0.56
CA GLN A 88 4.75 -4.93 1.21
C GLN A 88 4.15 -6.01 0.29
N LEU A 89 3.15 -5.63 -0.50
CA LEU A 89 2.51 -6.54 -1.45
C LEU A 89 3.49 -6.96 -2.57
N ILE A 90 4.14 -5.99 -3.19
CA ILE A 90 5.03 -6.23 -4.33
C ILE A 90 6.35 -6.88 -3.90
N GLU A 91 6.90 -6.51 -2.75
CA GLU A 91 8.11 -7.11 -2.19
C GLU A 91 7.96 -8.63 -2.07
N GLY A 92 6.83 -9.12 -1.55
CA GLY A 92 6.56 -10.56 -1.47
C GLY A 92 6.58 -11.26 -2.83
N VAL A 93 5.97 -10.64 -3.85
CA VAL A 93 5.99 -11.17 -5.24
C VAL A 93 7.41 -11.16 -5.84
N VAL A 94 8.16 -10.08 -5.61
CA VAL A 94 9.55 -9.97 -6.09
C VAL A 94 10.44 -11.03 -5.46
N GLU A 95 10.32 -11.25 -4.15
CA GLU A 95 11.09 -12.28 -3.44
C GLU A 95 10.78 -13.68 -4.00
N GLU A 96 9.50 -14.05 -4.11
CA GLU A 96 9.08 -15.34 -4.66
C GLU A 96 9.60 -15.55 -6.08
N GLN A 97 9.42 -14.55 -6.96
CA GLN A 97 9.80 -14.66 -8.37
C GLN A 97 11.32 -14.60 -8.60
N SER A 98 12.09 -14.18 -7.60
CA SER A 98 13.54 -14.09 -7.65
C SER A 98 14.29 -15.29 -7.08
N GLU A 99 13.63 -16.25 -6.43
CA GLU A 99 14.26 -17.37 -5.70
C GLU A 99 15.32 -18.14 -6.50
N ASN A 100 15.14 -18.27 -7.82
CA ASN A 100 16.06 -19.01 -8.69
C ASN A 100 16.83 -18.11 -9.67
N LEU A 101 16.87 -16.80 -9.44
CA LEU A 101 17.53 -15.82 -10.28
C LEU A 101 18.73 -15.19 -9.56
N ARG A 102 19.76 -14.83 -10.34
CA ARG A 102 20.95 -14.13 -9.83
C ARG A 102 20.72 -12.61 -9.90
N VAL A 103 19.87 -12.11 -9.02
CA VAL A 103 19.58 -10.68 -8.89
C VAL A 103 20.01 -10.19 -7.52
N THR A 104 20.52 -8.96 -7.46
CA THR A 104 20.96 -8.34 -6.20
C THR A 104 19.77 -7.79 -5.42
N GLU A 105 19.92 -7.60 -4.11
CA GLU A 105 18.91 -6.96 -3.26
C GLU A 105 18.59 -5.55 -3.73
N GLU A 106 19.56 -4.82 -4.27
CA GLU A 106 19.35 -3.50 -4.85
C GLU A 106 18.44 -3.56 -6.08
N GLN A 107 18.64 -4.54 -6.96
CA GLN A 107 17.80 -4.76 -8.15
C GLN A 107 16.37 -5.16 -7.75
N LYS A 108 16.21 -6.06 -6.78
CA LYS A 108 14.90 -6.43 -6.24
C LYS A 108 14.17 -5.23 -5.67
N LYS A 109 14.85 -4.46 -4.83
CA LYS A 109 14.31 -3.23 -4.23
C LYS A 109 13.89 -2.23 -5.30
N PHE A 110 14.70 -2.02 -6.32
CA PHE A 110 14.37 -1.11 -7.43
C PHE A 110 13.09 -1.55 -8.16
N ILE A 111 12.96 -2.85 -8.45
CA ILE A 111 11.77 -3.40 -9.10
C ILE A 111 10.53 -3.21 -8.20
N ALA A 112 10.63 -3.53 -6.92
CA ALA A 112 9.54 -3.33 -5.96
C ALA A 112 9.12 -1.85 -5.87
N ASP A 113 10.08 -0.93 -5.78
CA ASP A 113 9.83 0.51 -5.77
C ASP A 113 9.17 1.00 -7.06
N PHE A 114 9.63 0.54 -8.23
CA PHE A 114 9.05 0.92 -9.52
C PHE A 114 7.56 0.56 -9.62
N TYR A 115 7.21 -0.67 -9.27
CA TYR A 115 5.81 -1.11 -9.30
C TYR A 115 4.97 -0.45 -8.20
N LYS A 116 5.52 -0.24 -7.02
CA LYS A 116 4.88 0.53 -5.95
C LYS A 116 4.46 1.93 -6.44
N TYR A 117 5.36 2.67 -7.08
CA TYR A 117 5.05 4.00 -7.60
C TYR A 117 3.98 3.96 -8.70
N SER A 118 4.04 2.96 -9.57
CA SER A 118 3.05 2.78 -10.63
C SER A 118 1.66 2.53 -10.06
N PHE A 119 1.54 1.62 -9.11
CA PHE A 119 0.26 1.24 -8.50
C PHE A 119 -0.32 2.39 -7.66
N VAL A 120 0.50 2.99 -6.83
CA VAL A 120 0.07 4.14 -6.00
C VAL A 120 -0.30 5.32 -6.88
N GLY A 121 0.40 5.56 -7.99
CA GLY A 121 0.03 6.58 -8.96
C GLY A 121 -1.39 6.41 -9.49
N VAL A 122 -1.78 5.18 -9.85
CA VAL A 122 -3.16 4.85 -10.28
C VAL A 122 -4.17 5.08 -9.14
N MET A 123 -3.85 4.66 -7.92
CA MET A 123 -4.71 4.87 -6.75
C MET A 123 -4.92 6.36 -6.44
N LEU A 124 -3.86 7.15 -6.47
CA LEU A 124 -3.93 8.58 -6.20
C LEU A 124 -4.77 9.32 -7.26
N ASP A 125 -4.65 8.92 -8.54
CA ASP A 125 -5.50 9.48 -9.59
C ASP A 125 -6.98 9.11 -9.38
N TRP A 126 -7.25 7.87 -9.02
CA TRP A 126 -8.60 7.41 -8.67
C TRP A 126 -9.19 8.17 -7.47
N ILE A 127 -8.41 8.37 -6.39
CA ILE A 127 -8.80 9.19 -5.23
C ILE A 127 -9.11 10.62 -5.66
N LYS A 128 -8.23 11.22 -6.48
CA LYS A 128 -8.39 12.58 -6.99
C LYS A 128 -9.67 12.76 -7.79
N ARG A 129 -10.07 11.75 -8.59
CA ARG A 129 -11.32 11.72 -9.35
C ARG A 129 -12.56 11.41 -8.51
N GLY A 130 -12.39 11.18 -7.20
CA GLY A 130 -13.47 10.97 -6.23
C GLY A 130 -13.92 9.52 -6.11
N MET A 131 -13.06 8.56 -6.50
CA MET A 131 -13.31 7.12 -6.34
C MET A 131 -14.66 6.71 -6.95
N LYS A 132 -14.83 6.99 -8.25
CA LYS A 132 -16.10 6.77 -8.97
C LYS A 132 -16.20 5.35 -9.51
N GLU A 133 -15.11 4.81 -9.98
CA GLU A 133 -15.02 3.46 -10.51
C GLU A 133 -14.97 2.44 -9.37
N ALA A 134 -15.50 1.24 -9.60
CA ALA A 134 -15.41 0.16 -8.63
C ALA A 134 -13.95 -0.27 -8.39
N PRO A 135 -13.55 -0.57 -7.14
CA PRO A 135 -12.20 -1.04 -6.81
C PRO A 135 -11.76 -2.23 -7.66
N GLU A 136 -12.65 -3.18 -7.86
CA GLU A 136 -12.42 -4.38 -8.65
C GLU A 136 -12.05 -4.06 -10.12
N GLU A 137 -12.72 -3.09 -10.74
CA GLU A 137 -12.47 -2.69 -12.13
C GLU A 137 -11.05 -2.13 -12.29
N ILE A 138 -10.63 -1.25 -11.37
CA ILE A 138 -9.29 -0.64 -11.43
C ILE A 138 -8.21 -1.66 -11.08
N ALA A 139 -8.41 -2.45 -10.02
CA ALA A 139 -7.48 -3.50 -9.65
C ALA A 139 -7.28 -4.49 -10.81
N ASN A 140 -8.37 -4.90 -11.48
CA ASN A 140 -8.28 -5.79 -12.63
C ASN A 140 -7.50 -5.17 -13.81
N MET A 141 -7.71 -3.90 -14.13
CA MET A 141 -6.93 -3.23 -15.17
C MET A 141 -5.43 -3.20 -14.85
N VAL A 142 -5.06 -2.91 -13.62
CA VAL A 142 -3.67 -2.97 -13.16
C VAL A 142 -3.13 -4.38 -13.30
N CYS A 143 -3.87 -5.39 -12.83
CA CYS A 143 -3.47 -6.79 -12.86
C CYS A 143 -3.23 -7.29 -14.28
N VAL A 144 -4.15 -7.03 -15.21
CA VAL A 144 -4.02 -7.43 -16.61
C VAL A 144 -2.81 -6.75 -17.28
N THR A 145 -2.61 -5.47 -17.01
CA THR A 145 -1.48 -4.69 -17.54
C THR A 145 -0.14 -5.21 -17.04
N MET A 146 -0.10 -5.67 -15.79
CA MET A 146 1.16 -6.04 -15.11
C MET A 146 1.46 -7.54 -15.12
N HIS A 147 0.54 -8.36 -15.65
CA HIS A 147 0.69 -9.81 -15.66
C HIS A 147 2.03 -10.26 -16.26
N GLY A 148 2.82 -11.01 -15.47
CA GLY A 148 4.15 -11.52 -15.88
C GLY A 148 5.28 -10.49 -15.89
N ASN A 149 4.99 -9.18 -15.73
CA ASN A 149 6.00 -8.14 -15.89
C ASN A 149 7.05 -8.13 -14.77
N VAL A 150 6.70 -8.47 -13.54
CA VAL A 150 7.66 -8.57 -12.42
C VAL A 150 8.73 -9.62 -12.74
N GLY A 151 8.32 -10.84 -13.10
CA GLY A 151 9.24 -11.91 -13.47
C GLY A 151 10.07 -11.57 -14.73
N ASN A 152 9.49 -10.87 -15.71
CA ASN A 152 10.26 -10.40 -16.87
C ASN A 152 11.32 -9.36 -16.49
N SER A 153 10.98 -8.42 -15.60
CA SER A 153 11.91 -7.41 -15.11
C SER A 153 13.10 -8.05 -14.37
N LEU A 154 12.82 -9.03 -13.51
CA LEU A 154 13.86 -9.79 -12.80
C LEU A 154 14.80 -10.53 -13.76
N ARG A 155 14.25 -11.24 -14.75
CA ARG A 155 15.05 -11.93 -15.78
C ARG A 155 15.90 -10.98 -16.63
N ASN A 156 15.40 -9.78 -16.90
CA ASN A 156 16.18 -8.77 -17.62
C ASN A 156 17.34 -8.25 -16.77
N MET A 157 17.09 -7.98 -15.48
CA MET A 157 18.17 -7.57 -14.55
C MET A 157 19.26 -8.65 -14.40
N GLU A 158 18.89 -9.93 -14.34
CA GLU A 158 19.85 -11.03 -14.30
C GLU A 158 20.77 -11.05 -15.54
N LYS A 159 20.22 -10.80 -16.74
CA LYS A 159 21.00 -10.77 -17.99
C LYS A 159 21.97 -9.59 -18.08
N GLU A 160 21.57 -8.44 -17.54
CA GLU A 160 22.40 -7.22 -17.53
C GLU A 160 23.56 -7.31 -16.51
N GLY A 161 23.41 -8.17 -15.49
CA GLY A 161 24.44 -8.40 -14.46
C GLY A 161 25.49 -9.46 -14.83
N GLN A 162 25.39 -10.09 -16.00
CA GLN A 162 26.37 -11.06 -16.53
C GLN A 162 27.32 -10.37 -17.52
#